data_3e65919904e9312705bcda1775ee885a
#
_entry.id   3e65919904e9312705bcda1775ee885a
#
_cell.length_a   1.000
_cell.length_b   1.000
_cell.length_c   1.000
_cell.angle_alpha   90.00
_cell.angle_beta   90.00
_cell.angle_gamma   90.00
#
_symmetry.space_group_name_H-M   'P 1'
#
loop_
_entity.id
_entity.type
_entity.pdbx_description
1 polymer ?
#
loop_
_entity_poly.entity_id
_entity_poly.type
_entity_poly.pdbx_seq_one_letter_code
_entity_poly.pdbx_strand_id
1 'polypeptide(L)'
;AIEFIRLCEEENFHNLVISLKSSNTRVMVYAYRLLVKKMISLNYHYPIHLGVTEAGEGEDGRIKSCVGIGALLLNGIGDTIRISLTEEPEKEIPVAKNLVKYFSSKFKGFGSSCNFITEYKKRFTIGVQNIGGKGYPIVISDYVDNCSSINIKPDYYYLSATKVLPKIDDDSRYILNLHDWYLLARDKKNIYPLYTAAEFDFYGTKNDNLNFV
;
A
#
# COMPACT_ATOMS: atom_id res chain seq x y z
N ALA A 1 8.44 6.26 -26.12
CA ALA A 1 8.27 4.80 -26.28
C ALA A 1 7.46 4.49 -27.56
N ILE A 2 6.25 5.00 -27.72
CA ILE A 2 5.41 4.72 -28.92
C ILE A 2 6.12 5.10 -30.21
N GLU A 3 6.81 6.23 -30.24
CA GLU A 3 7.59 6.68 -31.41
C GLU A 3 8.67 5.67 -31.79
N PHE A 4 9.43 5.17 -30.79
CA PHE A 4 10.43 4.10 -31.03
C PHE A 4 9.80 2.80 -31.52
N ILE A 5 8.64 2.42 -30.99
CA ILE A 5 7.93 1.24 -31.49
C ILE A 5 7.59 1.41 -32.98
N ARG A 6 7.09 2.59 -33.38
CA ARG A 6 6.77 2.88 -34.79
C ARG A 6 7.99 2.77 -35.70
N LEU A 7 9.12 3.34 -35.28
CA LEU A 7 10.36 3.24 -36.05
C LEU A 7 10.80 1.76 -36.21
N CYS A 8 10.68 0.96 -35.16
CA CYS A 8 10.99 -0.46 -35.24
C CYS A 8 10.02 -1.21 -36.18
N GLU A 9 8.73 -0.88 -36.15
CA GLU A 9 7.74 -1.45 -37.07
C GLU A 9 8.05 -1.06 -38.54
N GLU A 10 8.42 0.19 -38.79
CA GLU A 10 8.81 0.67 -40.12
C GLU A 10 10.04 -0.09 -40.67
N GLU A 11 10.96 -0.47 -39.76
CA GLU A 11 12.15 -1.26 -40.12
C GLU A 11 11.91 -2.78 -40.05
N ASN A 12 10.68 -3.24 -39.88
CA ASN A 12 10.31 -4.65 -39.70
C ASN A 12 11.07 -5.36 -38.55
N PHE A 13 11.40 -4.60 -37.48
CA PHE A 13 12.05 -5.13 -36.31
C PHE A 13 11.06 -5.33 -35.15
N HIS A 14 10.69 -6.61 -34.90
CA HIS A 14 9.63 -6.97 -33.95
C HIS A 14 10.15 -7.60 -32.64
N ASN A 15 11.46 -7.84 -32.51
CA ASN A 15 12.05 -8.44 -31.31
C ASN A 15 12.26 -7.36 -30.21
N LEU A 16 11.17 -6.86 -29.67
CA LEU A 16 11.15 -5.75 -28.71
C LEU A 16 10.69 -6.19 -27.34
N VAL A 17 11.32 -5.68 -26.30
CA VAL A 17 10.83 -5.65 -24.92
C VAL A 17 10.87 -4.22 -24.44
N ILE A 18 9.77 -3.71 -23.93
CA ILE A 18 9.62 -2.30 -23.61
C ILE A 18 9.74 -2.04 -22.10
N SER A 19 10.51 -1.06 -21.71
CA SER A 19 10.72 -0.71 -20.32
C SER A 19 10.65 0.80 -20.09
N LEU A 20 9.84 1.25 -19.12
CA LEU A 20 9.71 2.64 -18.67
C LEU A 20 10.04 2.74 -17.19
N LYS A 21 11.32 2.71 -16.84
CA LYS A 21 11.76 2.77 -15.45
C LYS A 21 11.72 4.19 -14.91
N SER A 22 11.39 4.33 -13.63
CA SER A 22 11.48 5.58 -12.87
C SER A 22 11.81 5.28 -11.41
N SER A 23 12.48 6.18 -10.74
CA SER A 23 12.69 6.15 -9.29
C SER A 23 11.42 6.54 -8.52
N ASN A 24 10.52 7.28 -9.14
CA ASN A 24 9.21 7.59 -8.58
C ASN A 24 8.20 6.50 -9.00
N THR A 25 7.78 5.68 -8.04
CA THR A 25 6.86 4.54 -8.27
C THR A 25 5.51 4.97 -8.84
N ARG A 26 4.99 6.12 -8.42
CA ARG A 26 3.72 6.65 -8.92
C ARG A 26 3.83 7.05 -10.38
N VAL A 27 4.87 7.79 -10.73
CA VAL A 27 5.16 8.17 -12.13
C VAL A 27 5.32 6.93 -12.99
N MET A 28 6.09 5.94 -12.52
CA MET A 28 6.29 4.68 -13.21
C MET A 28 4.97 3.96 -13.50
N VAL A 29 4.14 3.76 -12.48
CA VAL A 29 2.85 3.06 -12.63
C VAL A 29 1.95 3.75 -13.65
N TYR A 30 1.83 5.07 -13.59
CA TYR A 30 1.02 5.81 -14.56
C TYR A 30 1.60 5.78 -15.99
N ALA A 31 2.92 5.86 -16.13
CA ALA A 31 3.59 5.78 -17.43
C ALA A 31 3.35 4.43 -18.12
N TYR A 32 3.48 3.32 -17.39
CA TYR A 32 3.19 2.00 -17.94
C TYR A 32 1.72 1.81 -18.29
N ARG A 33 0.80 2.26 -17.44
CA ARG A 33 -0.64 2.22 -17.73
C ARG A 33 -0.98 2.99 -18.99
N LEU A 34 -0.44 4.20 -19.15
CA LEU A 34 -0.62 5.03 -20.34
C LEU A 34 -0.01 4.36 -21.58
N LEU A 35 1.20 3.78 -21.45
CA LEU A 35 1.84 3.05 -22.52
C LEU A 35 0.97 1.89 -23.01
N VAL A 36 0.52 1.02 -22.10
CA VAL A 36 -0.32 -0.14 -22.44
C VAL A 36 -1.62 0.30 -23.11
N LYS A 37 -2.28 1.33 -22.58
CA LYS A 37 -3.50 1.89 -23.20
C LYS A 37 -3.23 2.35 -24.65
N LYS A 38 -2.10 3.00 -24.88
CA LYS A 38 -1.70 3.46 -26.23
C LYS A 38 -1.31 2.30 -27.13
N MET A 39 -0.58 1.30 -26.63
CA MET A 39 -0.22 0.11 -27.38
C MET A 39 -1.46 -0.65 -27.84
N ILE A 40 -2.42 -0.90 -26.95
CA ILE A 40 -3.70 -1.54 -27.28
C ILE A 40 -4.43 -0.77 -28.37
N SER A 41 -4.51 0.58 -28.27
CA SER A 41 -5.19 1.41 -29.27
C SER A 41 -4.53 1.38 -30.66
N LEU A 42 -3.24 0.99 -30.73
CA LEU A 42 -2.45 0.86 -31.95
C LEU A 42 -2.25 -0.60 -32.38
N ASN A 43 -2.90 -1.52 -31.68
CA ASN A 43 -2.76 -2.98 -31.90
C ASN A 43 -1.32 -3.48 -31.72
N TYR A 44 -0.54 -2.90 -30.80
CA TYR A 44 0.79 -3.35 -30.44
C TYR A 44 0.73 -4.25 -29.20
N HIS A 45 1.42 -5.40 -29.23
CA HIS A 45 1.38 -6.43 -28.18
C HIS A 45 2.79 -6.82 -27.69
N TYR A 46 3.66 -5.84 -27.57
CA TYR A 46 5.04 -6.08 -27.13
C TYR A 46 5.14 -6.36 -25.62
N PRO A 47 6.00 -7.32 -25.22
CA PRO A 47 6.25 -7.59 -23.80
C PRO A 47 6.80 -6.39 -23.06
N ILE A 48 6.47 -6.33 -21.77
CA ILE A 48 6.81 -5.23 -20.90
C ILE A 48 7.72 -5.69 -19.76
N HIS A 49 8.85 -5.01 -19.61
CA HIS A 49 9.79 -5.21 -18.52
C HIS A 49 9.59 -4.17 -17.43
N LEU A 50 9.24 -4.61 -16.22
CA LEU A 50 8.99 -3.73 -15.08
C LEU A 50 10.24 -3.57 -14.20
N GLY A 51 10.42 -2.38 -13.65
CA GLY A 51 11.46 -2.13 -12.66
C GLY A 51 11.39 -0.73 -12.10
N VAL A 52 11.66 -0.60 -10.81
CA VAL A 52 11.89 0.70 -10.14
C VAL A 52 13.37 0.98 -10.18
N THR A 53 13.79 2.14 -10.69
CA THR A 53 15.20 2.56 -10.70
C THR A 53 15.55 3.18 -9.36
N GLU A 54 16.73 2.87 -8.83
CA GLU A 54 17.24 3.48 -7.59
C GLU A 54 16.23 3.34 -6.45
N ALA A 55 15.74 2.12 -6.24
CA ALA A 55 14.75 1.88 -5.19
C ALA A 55 15.29 2.16 -3.79
N GLY A 56 16.60 2.05 -3.59
CA GLY A 56 17.26 2.23 -2.31
C GLY A 56 17.79 0.91 -1.75
N GLU A 57 18.16 0.92 -0.48
CA GLU A 57 18.70 -0.24 0.22
C GLU A 57 17.73 -0.79 1.26
N GLY A 58 18.04 -1.97 1.76
CA GLY A 58 17.34 -2.59 2.89
C GLY A 58 15.86 -2.82 2.60
N GLU A 59 15.06 -2.62 3.62
CA GLU A 59 13.62 -2.85 3.59
C GLU A 59 12.89 -1.80 2.72
N ASP A 60 13.30 -0.55 2.79
CA ASP A 60 12.69 0.54 2.03
C ASP A 60 12.78 0.31 0.51
N GLY A 61 13.96 -0.12 0.02
CA GLY A 61 14.14 -0.46 -1.38
C GLY A 61 13.26 -1.63 -1.83
N ARG A 62 13.08 -2.63 -0.96
CA ARG A 62 12.21 -3.78 -1.20
C ARG A 62 10.75 -3.35 -1.27
N ILE A 63 10.28 -2.57 -0.28
CA ILE A 63 8.92 -2.05 -0.22
C ILE A 63 8.61 -1.20 -1.46
N LYS A 64 9.50 -0.27 -1.80
CA LYS A 64 9.35 0.62 -2.95
C LYS A 64 9.24 -0.14 -4.26
N SER A 65 10.10 -1.16 -4.46
CA SER A 65 10.04 -2.04 -5.62
C SER A 65 8.74 -2.85 -5.65
N CYS A 66 8.33 -3.41 -4.52
CA CYS A 66 7.09 -4.19 -4.42
C CYS A 66 5.85 -3.32 -4.69
N VAL A 67 5.80 -2.10 -4.19
CA VAL A 67 4.68 -1.18 -4.45
C VAL A 67 4.58 -0.83 -5.93
N GLY A 68 5.70 -0.43 -6.55
CA GLY A 68 5.71 -0.02 -7.96
C GLY A 68 5.38 -1.18 -8.92
N ILE A 69 6.13 -2.26 -8.81
CA ILE A 69 5.97 -3.44 -9.67
C ILE A 69 4.66 -4.16 -9.36
N GLY A 70 4.34 -4.34 -8.08
CA GLY A 70 3.14 -5.03 -7.64
C GLY A 70 1.85 -4.35 -8.10
N ALA A 71 1.80 -3.03 -8.09
CA ALA A 71 0.65 -2.27 -8.60
C ALA A 71 0.39 -2.55 -10.09
N LEU A 72 1.44 -2.74 -10.89
CA LEU A 72 1.31 -3.08 -12.31
C LEU A 72 0.94 -4.55 -12.51
N LEU A 73 1.60 -5.47 -11.78
CA LEU A 73 1.24 -6.89 -11.81
C LEU A 73 -0.24 -7.11 -11.42
N LEU A 74 -0.78 -6.38 -10.45
CA LEU A 74 -2.22 -6.39 -10.12
C LEU A 74 -3.12 -5.97 -11.27
N ASN A 75 -2.62 -5.20 -12.21
CA ASN A 75 -3.35 -4.81 -13.42
C ASN A 75 -3.11 -5.76 -14.60
N GLY A 76 -2.38 -6.86 -14.40
CA GLY A 76 -2.00 -7.78 -15.49
C GLY A 76 -0.95 -7.19 -16.43
N ILE A 77 -0.18 -6.21 -15.98
CA ILE A 77 0.88 -5.55 -16.76
C ILE A 77 2.23 -6.05 -16.25
N GLY A 78 3.04 -6.60 -17.14
CA GLY A 78 4.42 -7.02 -16.87
C GLY A 78 4.68 -8.47 -17.21
N ASP A 79 5.65 -8.71 -18.08
CA ASP A 79 6.09 -10.01 -18.55
C ASP A 79 7.42 -10.42 -17.91
N THR A 80 8.25 -9.45 -17.60
CA THR A 80 9.50 -9.61 -16.86
C THR A 80 9.68 -8.51 -15.84
N ILE A 81 10.43 -8.79 -14.78
CA ILE A 81 10.69 -7.78 -13.72
C ILE A 81 12.18 -7.70 -13.38
N ARG A 82 12.61 -6.55 -12.91
CA ARG A 82 13.91 -6.35 -12.24
C ARG A 82 13.70 -5.62 -10.91
N ILE A 83 14.24 -6.20 -9.86
CA ILE A 83 14.47 -5.50 -8.59
C ILE A 83 15.83 -4.81 -8.70
N SER A 84 15.95 -3.58 -8.21
CA SER A 84 17.21 -2.83 -8.19
C SER A 84 17.40 -2.26 -6.81
N LEU A 85 18.30 -2.85 -6.04
CA LEU A 85 18.67 -2.46 -4.69
C LEU A 85 20.12 -1.94 -4.67
N THR A 86 20.46 -1.15 -3.66
CA THR A 86 21.83 -0.74 -3.37
C THR A 86 22.53 -1.81 -2.50
N GLU A 87 22.40 -3.08 -2.90
CA GLU A 87 22.93 -4.25 -2.20
C GLU A 87 23.61 -5.19 -3.22
N GLU A 88 24.21 -6.28 -2.72
CA GLU A 88 24.76 -7.32 -3.60
C GLU A 88 23.66 -7.91 -4.51
N PRO A 89 23.92 -8.09 -5.82
CA PRO A 89 22.90 -8.45 -6.81
C PRO A 89 22.12 -9.74 -6.49
N GLU A 90 22.77 -10.71 -5.84
CA GLU A 90 22.14 -11.96 -5.44
C GLU A 90 21.00 -11.76 -4.42
N LYS A 91 20.99 -10.67 -3.66
CA LYS A 91 19.89 -10.33 -2.73
C LYS A 91 18.63 -9.83 -3.43
N GLU A 92 18.74 -9.39 -4.67
CA GLU A 92 17.60 -8.99 -5.50
C GLU A 92 16.74 -10.21 -5.93
N ILE A 93 17.37 -11.37 -6.13
CA ILE A 93 16.73 -12.58 -6.66
C ILE A 93 15.62 -13.11 -5.75
N PRO A 94 15.82 -13.31 -4.43
CA PRO A 94 14.75 -13.75 -3.53
C PRO A 94 13.57 -12.78 -3.50
N VAL A 95 13.83 -11.48 -3.51
CA VAL A 95 12.80 -10.43 -3.51
C VAL A 95 11.95 -10.52 -4.78
N ALA A 96 12.60 -10.62 -5.94
CA ALA A 96 11.92 -10.76 -7.22
C ALA A 96 11.06 -12.05 -7.29
N LYS A 97 11.62 -13.19 -6.87
CA LYS A 97 10.91 -14.48 -6.84
C LYS A 97 9.70 -14.46 -5.91
N ASN A 98 9.85 -13.90 -4.71
CA ASN A 98 8.77 -13.79 -3.74
C ASN A 98 7.64 -12.90 -4.26
N LEU A 99 7.99 -11.76 -4.89
CA LEU A 99 7.03 -10.86 -5.49
C LEU A 99 6.22 -11.56 -6.60
N VAL A 100 6.89 -12.20 -7.54
CA VAL A 100 6.23 -12.94 -8.63
C VAL A 100 5.35 -14.06 -8.09
N LYS A 101 5.86 -14.86 -7.13
CA LYS A 101 5.11 -15.95 -6.50
C LYS A 101 3.83 -15.45 -5.81
N TYR A 102 3.92 -14.34 -5.08
CA TYR A 102 2.77 -13.72 -4.40
C TYR A 102 1.66 -13.37 -5.40
N PHE A 103 2.01 -12.70 -6.50
CA PHE A 103 1.03 -12.30 -7.50
C PHE A 103 0.54 -13.47 -8.35
N SER A 104 1.39 -14.39 -8.77
CA SER A 104 0.99 -15.58 -9.56
C SER A 104 -0.03 -16.45 -8.82
N SER A 105 0.03 -16.54 -7.51
CA SER A 105 -0.93 -17.30 -6.70
C SER A 105 -2.32 -16.63 -6.60
N LYS A 106 -2.39 -15.32 -6.75
CA LYS A 106 -3.64 -14.54 -6.60
C LYS A 106 -4.39 -14.30 -7.91
N PHE A 107 -3.73 -14.46 -9.06
CA PHE A 107 -4.30 -14.14 -10.38
C PHE A 107 -5.19 -15.23 -11.01
N LYS A 108 -5.51 -16.30 -10.30
CA LYS A 108 -6.49 -17.29 -10.79
C LYS A 108 -7.91 -16.69 -10.78
N GLY A 109 -8.19 -15.72 -11.66
CA GLY A 109 -9.56 -15.30 -11.87
C GLY A 109 -9.86 -13.80 -12.02
N PHE A 110 -8.89 -12.92 -12.09
CA PHE A 110 -9.20 -11.55 -12.47
C PHE A 110 -9.37 -11.44 -13.98
N GLY A 111 -10.62 -11.41 -14.41
CA GLY A 111 -10.97 -11.11 -15.80
C GLY A 111 -10.47 -9.73 -16.22
N SER A 112 -10.18 -9.61 -17.50
CA SER A 112 -9.51 -8.50 -18.20
C SER A 112 -10.26 -7.15 -18.26
N SER A 113 -10.98 -6.74 -17.24
CA SER A 113 -11.51 -5.37 -17.18
C SER A 113 -10.64 -4.48 -16.30
N CYS A 114 -9.41 -4.22 -16.74
CA CYS A 114 -8.60 -3.16 -16.13
C CYS A 114 -9.18 -1.81 -16.52
N ASN A 115 -10.07 -1.29 -15.71
CA ASN A 115 -10.36 0.14 -15.72
C ASN A 115 -9.10 0.87 -15.25
N PHE A 116 -8.30 1.36 -16.21
CA PHE A 116 -7.16 2.19 -15.91
C PHE A 116 -7.66 3.48 -15.24
N ILE A 117 -7.54 3.56 -13.92
CA ILE A 117 -7.83 4.80 -13.20
C ILE A 117 -6.76 5.81 -13.61
N THR A 118 -7.12 6.72 -14.51
CA THR A 118 -6.20 7.76 -15.03
C THR A 118 -6.03 8.93 -14.06
N GLU A 119 -7.00 9.13 -13.16
CA GLU A 119 -6.97 10.18 -12.15
C GLU A 119 -7.27 9.60 -10.77
N TYR A 120 -6.41 9.92 -9.79
CA TYR A 120 -6.68 9.63 -8.40
C TYR A 120 -7.71 10.63 -7.86
N LYS A 121 -8.89 10.14 -7.54
CA LYS A 121 -9.88 10.90 -6.75
C LYS A 121 -10.10 10.17 -5.43
N LYS A 122 -9.78 10.83 -4.34
CA LYS A 122 -10.10 10.29 -3.01
C LYS A 122 -11.62 10.08 -2.92
N ARG A 123 -12.04 8.88 -2.51
CA ARG A 123 -13.44 8.59 -2.25
C ARG A 123 -13.97 9.55 -1.19
N PHE A 124 -15.17 10.08 -1.41
CA PHE A 124 -15.85 10.87 -0.39
C PHE A 124 -16.14 9.99 0.83
N THR A 125 -15.83 10.50 2.01
CA THR A 125 -16.16 9.88 3.29
C THR A 125 -16.62 10.95 4.27
N ILE A 126 -17.49 10.58 5.18
CA ILE A 126 -17.87 11.44 6.30
C ILE A 126 -16.70 11.45 7.29
N GLY A 127 -16.31 12.64 7.75
CA GLY A 127 -15.26 12.77 8.77
C GLY A 127 -15.79 12.42 10.16
N VAL A 128 -15.01 11.61 10.90
CA VAL A 128 -15.24 11.31 12.32
C VAL A 128 -13.96 11.68 13.05
N GLN A 129 -13.99 12.76 13.79
CA GLN A 129 -12.80 13.38 14.38
C GLN A 129 -11.72 13.66 13.31
N ASN A 130 -10.51 13.06 13.45
CA ASN A 130 -9.42 13.17 12.47
C ASN A 130 -9.42 12.06 11.41
N ILE A 131 -10.44 11.20 11.38
CA ILE A 131 -10.55 10.07 10.44
C ILE A 131 -11.50 10.40 9.31
N GLY A 132 -11.11 10.13 8.08
CA GLY A 132 -11.96 10.34 6.89
C GLY A 132 -12.08 11.80 6.46
N GLY A 133 -13.19 12.14 5.80
CA GLY A 133 -13.40 13.46 5.22
C GLY A 133 -12.30 13.88 4.24
N LYS A 134 -11.81 15.10 4.37
CA LYS A 134 -10.68 15.64 3.59
C LYS A 134 -9.31 15.31 4.20
N GLY A 135 -9.26 14.67 5.38
CA GLY A 135 -8.03 14.35 6.10
C GLY A 135 -7.15 13.33 5.37
N TYR A 136 -5.88 13.26 5.80
CA TYR A 136 -4.96 12.20 5.36
C TYR A 136 -5.31 10.88 6.05
N PRO A 137 -4.84 9.73 5.52
CA PRO A 137 -4.90 8.47 6.25
C PRO A 137 -4.23 8.59 7.61
N ILE A 138 -4.84 8.04 8.64
CA ILE A 138 -4.28 7.99 9.99
C ILE A 138 -3.33 6.78 10.13
N VAL A 139 -2.37 6.91 11.02
CA VAL A 139 -1.42 5.86 11.36
C VAL A 139 -1.74 5.30 12.74
N ILE A 140 -1.98 4.00 12.82
CA ILE A 140 -2.16 3.25 14.06
C ILE A 140 -0.94 2.35 14.22
N SER A 141 -0.30 2.39 15.37
CA SER A 141 0.86 1.54 15.70
C SER A 141 0.62 0.77 16.99
N ASP A 142 1.15 -0.43 17.08
CA ASP A 142 1.22 -1.13 18.36
C ASP A 142 2.01 -0.30 19.36
N TYR A 143 1.53 -0.26 20.61
CA TYR A 143 2.23 0.39 21.68
C TYR A 143 3.36 -0.51 22.19
N VAL A 144 4.57 0.01 22.21
CA VAL A 144 5.75 -0.66 22.76
C VAL A 144 6.33 0.23 23.84
N ASP A 145 6.46 -0.32 25.07
CA ASP A 145 7.12 0.36 26.17
C ASP A 145 8.59 0.69 25.78
N ASN A 146 9.03 1.89 26.08
CA ASN A 146 10.42 2.35 25.84
C ASN A 146 10.82 2.58 24.37
N CYS A 147 9.90 2.85 23.46
CA CYS A 147 10.25 3.30 22.11
C CYS A 147 10.71 4.78 22.12
N SER A 148 11.71 5.09 22.95
CA SER A 148 12.21 6.47 23.20
C SER A 148 13.11 7.02 22.10
N SER A 149 13.35 6.29 21.01
CA SER A 149 14.28 6.68 19.95
C SER A 149 13.62 7.30 18.71
N ILE A 150 12.30 7.31 18.61
CA ILE A 150 11.60 7.81 17.43
C ILE A 150 10.80 9.07 17.78
N ASN A 151 11.24 10.22 17.29
CA ASN A 151 10.53 11.51 17.47
C ASN A 151 9.19 11.61 16.71
N ILE A 152 8.78 10.55 16.01
CA ILE A 152 7.55 10.53 15.20
C ILE A 152 6.52 9.69 15.96
N LYS A 153 5.42 10.34 16.39
CA LYS A 153 4.29 9.66 17.05
C LYS A 153 3.25 9.24 15.99
N PRO A 154 2.63 8.04 16.12
CA PRO A 154 1.46 7.70 15.32
C PRO A 154 0.25 8.54 15.74
N ASP A 155 -0.81 8.52 14.96
CA ASP A 155 -2.08 9.17 15.32
C ASP A 155 -2.78 8.45 16.47
N TYR A 156 -2.64 7.12 16.54
CA TYR A 156 -3.19 6.26 17.60
C TYR A 156 -2.23 5.13 17.96
N TYR A 157 -2.17 4.80 19.24
CA TYR A 157 -1.49 3.60 19.75
C TYR A 157 -2.50 2.51 20.04
N TYR A 158 -2.28 1.30 19.55
CA TYR A 158 -3.05 0.12 19.89
C TYR A 158 -2.40 -0.62 21.06
N LEU A 159 -3.17 -0.85 22.11
CA LEU A 159 -2.75 -1.57 23.33
C LEU A 159 -3.34 -2.98 23.28
N SER A 160 -2.58 -3.96 22.81
CA SER A 160 -3.08 -5.29 22.43
C SER A 160 -3.45 -6.22 23.58
N ALA A 161 -2.89 -6.06 24.76
CA ALA A 161 -3.27 -6.84 25.96
C ALA A 161 -2.67 -6.19 27.21
N THR A 162 -3.41 -5.37 27.89
CA THR A 162 -2.91 -4.70 29.09
C THR A 162 -3.75 -5.03 30.30
N LYS A 163 -3.09 -5.56 31.33
CA LYS A 163 -3.71 -5.65 32.66
C LYS A 163 -3.71 -4.31 33.40
N VAL A 164 -2.84 -3.39 32.99
CA VAL A 164 -2.66 -2.07 33.60
C VAL A 164 -2.37 -1.08 32.47
N LEU A 165 -3.02 0.08 32.46
CA LEU A 165 -2.73 1.11 31.50
C LEU A 165 -1.30 1.65 31.70
N PRO A 166 -0.51 1.82 30.64
CA PRO A 166 0.78 2.50 30.73
C PRO A 166 0.57 3.95 31.19
N LYS A 167 1.66 4.66 31.51
CA LYS A 167 1.60 6.09 31.78
C LYS A 167 1.14 6.80 30.50
N ILE A 168 -0.13 7.19 30.48
CA ILE A 168 -0.77 7.79 29.31
C ILE A 168 -0.30 9.23 29.19
N ASP A 169 0.13 9.59 28.00
CA ASP A 169 0.39 10.97 27.59
C ASP A 169 -0.94 11.60 27.15
N ASP A 170 -1.28 12.75 27.70
CA ASP A 170 -2.54 13.45 27.43
C ASP A 170 -2.68 13.90 25.95
N ASP A 171 -1.56 14.03 25.24
CA ASP A 171 -1.52 14.42 23.83
C ASP A 171 -1.65 13.20 22.86
N SER A 172 -1.56 11.99 23.39
CA SER A 172 -1.62 10.75 22.58
C SER A 172 -3.01 10.13 22.66
N ARG A 173 -3.38 9.40 21.58
CA ARG A 173 -4.64 8.68 21.49
C ARG A 173 -4.38 7.18 21.51
N TYR A 174 -5.28 6.43 22.17
CA TYR A 174 -5.11 5.01 22.39
C TYR A 174 -6.35 4.23 21.99
N ILE A 175 -6.15 3.01 21.53
CA ILE A 175 -7.20 2.06 21.18
C ILE A 175 -6.99 0.81 22.04
N LEU A 176 -8.04 0.35 22.72
CA LEU A 176 -8.06 -0.88 23.51
C LEU A 176 -9.16 -1.81 23.02
N ASN A 177 -8.96 -3.11 23.19
CA ASN A 177 -10.06 -4.07 23.04
C ASN A 177 -11.24 -3.68 23.93
N LEU A 178 -12.45 -3.95 23.50
CA LEU A 178 -13.68 -3.56 24.21
C LEU A 178 -13.67 -3.92 25.69
N HIS A 179 -13.27 -5.15 26.04
CA HIS A 179 -13.22 -5.62 27.41
C HIS A 179 -12.28 -4.77 28.29
N ASP A 180 -11.05 -4.55 27.82
CA ASP A 180 -10.04 -3.78 28.57
C ASP A 180 -10.43 -2.29 28.65
N TRP A 181 -11.00 -1.76 27.58
CA TRP A 181 -11.52 -0.39 27.57
C TRP A 181 -12.62 -0.20 28.62
N TYR A 182 -13.57 -1.13 28.69
CA TYR A 182 -14.67 -1.06 29.64
C TYR A 182 -14.20 -1.09 31.09
N LEU A 183 -13.20 -1.90 31.40
CA LEU A 183 -12.66 -2.04 32.76
C LEU A 183 -11.71 -0.93 33.18
N LEU A 184 -10.90 -0.42 32.25
CA LEU A 184 -9.73 0.42 32.58
C LEU A 184 -9.87 1.88 32.12
N ALA A 185 -10.70 2.15 31.14
CA ALA A 185 -10.61 3.41 30.40
C ALA A 185 -11.95 4.03 29.96
N ARG A 186 -13.10 3.50 30.40
CA ARG A 186 -14.42 3.96 29.98
C ARG A 186 -14.64 5.47 30.15
N ASP A 187 -14.11 6.03 31.24
CA ASP A 187 -14.28 7.44 31.59
C ASP A 187 -13.08 8.31 31.18
N LYS A 188 -12.13 7.73 30.43
CA LYS A 188 -10.93 8.45 29.99
C LYS A 188 -11.12 9.06 28.63
N LYS A 189 -10.69 10.29 28.47
CA LYS A 189 -10.58 10.96 27.18
C LYS A 189 -9.40 10.37 26.39
N ASN A 190 -9.46 10.43 25.07
CA ASN A 190 -8.40 9.96 24.16
C ASN A 190 -8.14 8.45 24.17
N ILE A 191 -9.01 7.62 24.80
CA ILE A 191 -8.95 6.17 24.74
C ILE A 191 -10.26 5.64 24.19
N TYR A 192 -10.15 4.85 23.12
CA TYR A 192 -11.28 4.40 22.32
C TYR A 192 -11.40 2.88 22.29
N PRO A 193 -12.61 2.34 22.29
CA PRO A 193 -12.82 0.90 22.21
C PRO A 193 -12.62 0.37 20.79
N LEU A 194 -12.07 -0.84 20.70
CA LEU A 194 -12.06 -1.68 19.51
C LEU A 194 -13.05 -2.83 19.70
N TYR A 195 -14.04 -2.90 18.85
CA TYR A 195 -15.05 -3.95 18.82
C TYR A 195 -14.72 -4.97 17.72
N THR A 196 -15.08 -6.21 17.94
CA THR A 196 -15.35 -7.11 16.82
C THR A 196 -16.70 -6.72 16.19
N ALA A 197 -16.96 -7.09 14.95
CA ALA A 197 -18.23 -6.79 14.28
C ALA A 197 -19.44 -7.34 15.09
N ALA A 198 -19.33 -8.53 15.64
CA ALA A 198 -20.37 -9.14 16.48
C ALA A 198 -20.61 -8.37 17.78
N GLU A 199 -19.55 -7.89 18.44
CA GLU A 199 -19.67 -7.08 19.65
C GLU A 199 -20.32 -5.73 19.33
N PHE A 200 -19.96 -5.11 18.21
CA PHE A 200 -20.51 -3.82 17.80
C PHE A 200 -22.02 -3.89 17.55
N ASP A 201 -22.50 -5.00 16.98
CA ASP A 201 -23.93 -5.22 16.75
C ASP A 201 -24.68 -5.57 18.04
N PHE A 202 -24.04 -6.32 18.94
CA PHE A 202 -24.65 -6.83 20.17
C PHE A 202 -24.71 -5.79 21.30
N TYR A 203 -23.64 -5.01 21.51
CA TYR A 203 -23.59 -4.06 22.63
C TYR A 203 -24.24 -2.73 22.25
N GLY A 204 -25.28 -2.37 23.01
CA GLY A 204 -26.00 -1.09 22.85
C GLY A 204 -25.21 0.15 23.33
N THR A 205 -24.27 -0.03 24.26
CA THR A 205 -23.44 1.05 24.82
C THR A 205 -22.18 1.21 23.98
N LYS A 206 -22.12 2.28 23.22
CA LYS A 206 -20.97 2.68 22.38
C LYS A 206 -20.34 3.94 22.96
N ASN A 207 -19.09 4.18 22.64
CA ASN A 207 -18.46 5.46 22.97
C ASN A 207 -19.10 6.57 22.10
N ASP A 208 -19.46 7.69 22.73
CA ASP A 208 -20.14 8.79 22.04
C ASP A 208 -19.27 9.50 21.00
N ASN A 209 -17.95 9.38 21.10
CA ASN A 209 -17.01 10.11 20.25
C ASN A 209 -16.49 9.28 19.06
N LEU A 210 -15.93 8.11 19.34
CA LEU A 210 -15.27 7.27 18.31
C LEU A 210 -15.26 5.81 18.74
N ASN A 211 -15.64 4.93 17.82
CA ASN A 211 -15.59 3.48 17.99
C ASN A 211 -14.83 2.87 16.80
N PHE A 212 -13.89 1.96 17.08
CA PHE A 212 -13.22 1.14 16.08
C PHE A 212 -13.93 -0.23 15.98
N VAL A 213 -14.03 -0.76 14.75
CA VAL A 213 -14.66 -2.05 14.47
C VAL A 213 -13.77 -2.87 13.53
#